data_399b9a41da90b2940a8b5bc84d884674
#
_entry.id   399b9a41da90b2940a8b5bc84d884674
#
_cell.length_a   1.000
_cell.length_b   1.000
_cell.length_c   1.000
_cell.angle_alpha   90.00
_cell.angle_beta   90.00
_cell.angle_gamma   90.00
#
_symmetry.space_group_name_H-M   'P 1'
#
loop_
_entity.id
_entity.type
_entity.pdbx_description
1 polymer ?
#
loop_
_entity_poly.entity_id
_entity_poly.type
_entity_poly.pdbx_seq_one_letter_code
_entity_poly.pdbx_strand_id
1 'polypeptide(L)'
;MDIKRTAGGLVAATLAAAAIIAVPVYAHHSFSIFDASQTKTFTGVVTRVNPDANHLQIFFAPMNEERKNVERGADGKPIVWAVEMAGSAASAQQGISVSGFPAGTIFTVSLHPLRSGEFAGAREGALYKCPVKTPPAAGKHCD
;
A
#
# COMPACT_ATOMS: atom_id res chain seq x y z
N MET A 1 72.67 -46.98 10.71
CA MET A 1 71.48 -46.84 11.59
C MET A 1 70.66 -45.74 11.13
N ASP A 2 69.68 -46.01 10.27
CA ASP A 2 68.97 -45.03 9.51
C ASP A 2 67.67 -44.61 10.18
N ILE A 3 67.56 -43.35 10.43
CA ILE A 3 66.33 -42.73 10.92
C ILE A 3 65.55 -42.23 9.71
N LYS A 4 64.55 -42.99 9.33
CA LYS A 4 63.62 -42.54 8.30
C LYS A 4 62.66 -41.51 8.88
N ARG A 5 62.79 -40.26 8.41
CA ARG A 5 61.85 -39.18 8.67
C ARG A 5 60.68 -39.33 7.74
N THR A 6 59.54 -39.68 8.23
CA THR A 6 58.27 -39.62 7.52
C THR A 6 57.77 -38.17 7.59
N ALA A 7 57.76 -37.51 6.45
CA ALA A 7 57.15 -36.19 6.32
C ALA A 7 55.62 -36.39 6.27
N GLY A 8 54.97 -36.05 7.37
CA GLY A 8 53.52 -35.95 7.41
C GLY A 8 53.09 -34.64 6.76
N GLY A 9 52.52 -34.73 5.57
CA GLY A 9 51.96 -33.59 4.93
C GLY A 9 50.70 -33.11 5.63
N LEU A 10 50.74 -31.92 6.22
CA LEU A 10 49.55 -31.24 6.68
C LEU A 10 48.78 -30.74 5.47
N VAL A 11 47.71 -31.41 5.12
CA VAL A 11 46.69 -30.86 4.19
C VAL A 11 45.83 -29.92 5.03
N ALA A 12 46.14 -28.63 4.94
CA ALA A 12 45.29 -27.58 5.49
C ALA A 12 44.06 -27.44 4.55
N ALA A 13 42.98 -28.10 4.92
CA ALA A 13 41.68 -27.89 4.27
C ALA A 13 41.17 -26.54 4.75
N THR A 14 41.37 -25.50 3.98
CA THR A 14 40.69 -24.20 4.13
C THR A 14 39.25 -24.37 3.75
N LEU A 15 38.40 -24.62 4.73
CA LEU A 15 36.96 -24.45 4.62
C LEU A 15 36.67 -22.94 4.50
N ALA A 16 36.55 -22.47 3.28
CA ALA A 16 35.95 -21.17 3.04
C ALA A 16 34.45 -21.28 3.40
N ALA A 17 34.12 -20.89 4.62
CA ALA A 17 32.75 -20.68 5.03
C ALA A 17 32.23 -19.46 4.27
N ALA A 18 31.57 -19.72 3.12
CA ALA A 18 30.77 -18.71 2.45
C ALA A 18 29.57 -18.40 3.38
N ALA A 19 29.72 -17.36 4.20
CA ALA A 19 28.62 -16.77 4.92
C ALA A 19 27.63 -16.22 3.88
N ILE A 20 26.63 -17.02 3.52
CA ILE A 20 25.47 -16.56 2.79
C ILE A 20 24.75 -15.63 3.74
N ILE A 21 25.01 -14.33 3.59
CA ILE A 21 24.21 -13.31 4.23
C ILE A 21 22.84 -13.40 3.57
N ALA A 22 21.93 -14.13 4.19
CA ALA A 22 20.52 -14.11 3.85
C ALA A 22 20.03 -12.70 4.20
N VAL A 23 20.14 -11.78 3.24
CA VAL A 23 19.41 -10.51 3.30
C VAL A 23 17.94 -10.91 3.36
N PRO A 24 17.18 -10.50 4.39
CA PRO A 24 15.77 -10.73 4.39
C PRO A 24 15.22 -10.03 3.14
N VAL A 25 14.84 -10.80 2.16
CA VAL A 25 14.04 -10.31 1.05
C VAL A 25 12.68 -10.02 1.67
N TYR A 26 12.55 -8.82 2.22
CA TYR A 26 11.23 -8.29 2.44
C TYR A 26 10.59 -8.27 1.06
N ALA A 27 9.59 -9.13 0.87
CA ALA A 27 8.70 -9.04 -0.26
C ALA A 27 7.93 -7.72 -0.11
N HIS A 28 8.61 -6.61 -0.37
CA HIS A 28 7.94 -5.40 -0.74
C HIS A 28 7.23 -5.77 -2.03
N HIS A 29 5.90 -5.88 -1.98
CA HIS A 29 5.12 -5.85 -3.19
C HIS A 29 5.71 -4.72 -4.00
N SER A 30 6.32 -5.08 -5.12
CA SER A 30 7.14 -4.15 -5.88
C SER A 30 6.28 -2.94 -6.20
N PHE A 31 6.67 -1.75 -5.77
CA PHE A 31 6.02 -0.49 -6.17
C PHE A 31 5.90 -0.37 -7.70
N SER A 32 6.58 -1.25 -8.43
CA SER A 32 6.52 -1.36 -9.89
C SER A 32 5.14 -1.70 -10.46
N ILE A 33 4.22 -2.25 -9.67
CA ILE A 33 2.85 -2.52 -10.11
C ILE A 33 2.02 -1.23 -10.20
N PHE A 34 2.43 -0.17 -9.50
CA PHE A 34 1.78 1.13 -9.55
C PHE A 34 2.43 2.04 -10.59
N ASP A 35 1.65 2.89 -11.20
CA ASP A 35 2.15 3.88 -12.16
C ASP A 35 2.48 5.19 -11.46
N ALA A 36 3.72 5.31 -10.98
CA ALA A 36 4.20 6.51 -10.31
C ALA A 36 4.28 7.77 -11.20
N SER A 37 4.09 7.62 -12.52
CA SER A 37 4.01 8.76 -13.43
C SER A 37 2.62 9.40 -13.46
N GLN A 38 1.63 8.74 -12.87
CA GLN A 38 0.25 9.20 -12.80
C GLN A 38 -0.18 9.39 -11.35
N THR A 39 -0.88 10.47 -11.09
CA THR A 39 -1.55 10.71 -9.83
C THR A 39 -3.03 10.94 -10.10
N LYS A 40 -3.87 10.20 -9.38
CA LYS A 40 -5.32 10.39 -9.38
C LYS A 40 -5.76 10.88 -8.01
N THR A 41 -6.54 11.94 -7.98
CA THR A 41 -7.11 12.47 -6.74
C THR A 41 -8.62 12.26 -6.74
N PHE A 42 -9.11 11.66 -5.66
CA PHE A 42 -10.53 11.37 -5.49
C PHE A 42 -11.04 12.01 -4.20
N THR A 43 -12.25 12.52 -4.25
CA THR A 43 -13.10 12.62 -3.07
C THR A 43 -14.09 11.47 -3.14
N GLY A 44 -14.20 10.67 -2.09
CA GLY A 44 -15.00 9.46 -2.10
C GLY A 44 -15.59 9.13 -0.74
N VAL A 45 -16.45 8.15 -0.73
CA VAL A 45 -17.14 7.64 0.46
C VAL A 45 -16.57 6.27 0.81
N VAL A 46 -16.06 6.11 2.02
CA VAL A 46 -15.56 4.84 2.51
C VAL A 46 -16.66 3.79 2.51
N THR A 47 -16.40 2.66 1.89
CA THR A 47 -17.29 1.48 1.94
C THR A 47 -16.84 0.47 2.99
N ARG A 48 -15.53 0.28 3.14
CA ARG A 48 -14.93 -0.56 4.19
C ARG A 48 -13.45 -0.29 4.32
N VAL A 49 -12.88 -0.69 5.45
CA VAL A 49 -11.43 -0.75 5.68
C VAL A 49 -11.02 -2.20 5.90
N ASN A 50 -9.98 -2.64 5.23
CA ASN A 50 -9.32 -3.92 5.49
C ASN A 50 -8.03 -3.65 6.28
N PRO A 51 -7.96 -4.06 7.56
CA PRO A 51 -6.82 -3.77 8.43
C PRO A 51 -5.71 -4.81 8.27
N ASP A 52 -5.30 -5.12 7.05
CA ASP A 52 -4.19 -6.03 6.82
C ASP A 52 -2.92 -5.52 7.52
N ALA A 53 -2.18 -6.43 8.13
CA ALA A 53 -1.00 -6.09 8.92
C ALA A 53 0.11 -5.45 8.08
N ASN A 54 0.26 -5.87 6.83
CA ASN A 54 1.30 -5.38 5.92
C ASN A 54 0.88 -4.10 5.21
N HIS A 55 -0.34 -4.07 4.71
CA HIS A 55 -0.89 -2.95 3.94
C HIS A 55 -2.38 -2.78 4.25
N LEU A 56 -2.68 -1.82 5.11
CA LEU A 56 -4.07 -1.43 5.34
C LEU A 56 -4.66 -0.90 4.02
N GLN A 57 -5.89 -1.29 3.72
CA GLN A 57 -6.59 -0.83 2.53
C GLN A 57 -7.90 -0.13 2.90
N ILE A 58 -8.15 1.03 2.29
CA ILE A 58 -9.45 1.69 2.33
C ILE A 58 -10.13 1.44 0.99
N PHE A 59 -11.33 0.85 1.05
CA PHE A 59 -12.21 0.72 -0.10
C PHE A 59 -13.21 1.86 -0.08
N PHE A 60 -13.37 2.53 -1.20
CA PHE A 60 -14.21 3.70 -1.31
C PHE A 60 -14.89 3.81 -2.67
N ALA A 61 -16.04 4.45 -2.70
CA ALA A 61 -16.71 4.82 -3.93
C ALA A 61 -16.42 6.30 -4.23
N PRO A 62 -15.76 6.64 -5.37
CA PRO A 62 -15.56 8.02 -5.77
C PRO A 62 -16.88 8.76 -5.90
N MET A 63 -16.91 10.01 -5.47
CA MET A 63 -18.04 10.90 -5.71
C MET A 63 -17.95 11.51 -7.12
N ASN A 64 -19.10 11.69 -7.74
CA ASN A 64 -19.20 12.40 -9.00
C ASN A 64 -18.76 13.88 -8.85
N GLU A 65 -18.60 14.59 -9.95
CA GLU A 65 -18.09 15.96 -9.95
C GLU A 65 -18.99 16.90 -9.13
N GLU A 66 -20.31 16.71 -9.19
CA GLU A 66 -21.28 17.52 -8.43
C GLU A 66 -21.25 17.23 -6.92
N ARG A 67 -20.53 16.20 -6.48
CA ARG A 67 -20.45 15.75 -5.07
C ARG A 67 -21.81 15.39 -4.46
N LYS A 68 -22.77 15.01 -5.29
CA LYS A 68 -24.12 14.62 -4.85
C LYS A 68 -24.31 13.11 -4.75
N ASN A 69 -23.59 12.35 -5.56
CA ASN A 69 -23.69 10.90 -5.65
C ASN A 69 -22.31 10.27 -5.84
N VAL A 70 -22.22 8.98 -5.63
CA VAL A 70 -21.06 8.18 -6.03
C VAL A 70 -21.14 7.83 -7.51
N GLU A 71 -19.99 7.67 -8.15
CA GLU A 71 -19.87 7.18 -9.51
C GLU A 71 -20.38 5.75 -9.62
N ARG A 72 -21.02 5.43 -10.75
CA ARG A 72 -21.60 4.12 -11.02
C ARG A 72 -21.13 3.58 -12.35
N GLY A 73 -20.95 2.27 -12.39
CA GLY A 73 -20.68 1.55 -13.61
C GLY A 73 -21.91 1.40 -14.51
N ALA A 74 -21.74 0.79 -15.67
CA ALA A 74 -22.82 0.51 -16.61
C ALA A 74 -23.92 -0.39 -16.04
N ASP A 75 -23.60 -1.19 -15.03
CA ASP A 75 -24.54 -2.05 -14.30
C ASP A 75 -25.33 -1.31 -13.19
N GLY A 76 -25.11 0.00 -13.06
CA GLY A 76 -25.74 0.85 -12.05
C GLY A 76 -25.17 0.70 -10.64
N LYS A 77 -24.19 -0.18 -10.42
CA LYS A 77 -23.53 -0.35 -9.11
C LYS A 77 -22.45 0.71 -8.89
N PRO A 78 -22.21 1.09 -7.63
CA PRO A 78 -21.07 1.98 -7.34
C PRO A 78 -19.76 1.40 -7.84
N ILE A 79 -18.94 2.24 -8.47
CA ILE A 79 -17.55 1.93 -8.74
C ILE A 79 -16.82 1.96 -7.39
N VAL A 80 -16.04 0.92 -7.08
CA VAL A 80 -15.28 0.85 -5.84
C VAL A 80 -13.80 0.80 -6.15
N TRP A 81 -13.06 1.73 -5.59
CA TRP A 81 -11.60 1.77 -5.60
C TRP A 81 -11.04 1.23 -4.29
N ALA A 82 -9.83 0.67 -4.37
CA ALA A 82 -9.02 0.33 -3.21
C ALA A 82 -7.79 1.24 -3.17
N VAL A 83 -7.53 1.90 -2.05
CA VAL A 83 -6.27 2.60 -1.83
C VAL A 83 -5.46 1.87 -0.76
N GLU A 84 -4.25 1.49 -1.13
CA GLU A 84 -3.28 0.82 -0.27
C GLU A 84 -2.52 1.86 0.55
N MET A 85 -2.47 1.63 1.85
CA MET A 85 -1.75 2.43 2.84
C MET A 85 -0.49 1.71 3.29
N ALA A 86 0.26 2.31 4.19
CA ALA A 86 1.26 1.62 4.99
C ALA A 86 0.63 0.52 5.85
N GLY A 87 1.44 -0.30 6.52
CA GLY A 87 0.96 -1.31 7.44
C GLY A 87 0.05 -0.74 8.52
N SER A 88 -0.81 -1.58 9.09
CA SER A 88 -1.86 -1.16 10.03
C SER A 88 -1.34 -0.37 11.23
N ALA A 89 -0.18 -0.73 11.77
CA ALA A 89 0.41 -0.01 12.91
C ALA A 89 0.81 1.43 12.54
N ALA A 90 1.49 1.62 11.41
CA ALA A 90 1.90 2.95 10.95
C ALA A 90 0.69 3.79 10.51
N SER A 91 -0.32 3.17 9.93
CA SER A 91 -1.57 3.83 9.56
C SER A 91 -2.36 4.28 10.79
N ALA A 92 -2.43 3.46 11.83
CA ALA A 92 -3.12 3.79 13.08
C ALA A 92 -2.50 5.01 13.78
N GLN A 93 -1.19 5.18 13.73
CA GLN A 93 -0.50 6.37 14.25
C GLN A 93 -0.94 7.66 13.54
N GLN A 94 -1.43 7.55 12.32
CA GLN A 94 -2.00 8.66 11.54
C GLN A 94 -3.54 8.75 11.68
N GLY A 95 -4.14 8.00 12.59
CA GLY A 95 -5.60 7.94 12.75
C GLY A 95 -6.33 7.15 11.66
N ILE A 96 -5.59 6.42 10.82
CA ILE A 96 -6.16 5.62 9.73
C ILE A 96 -6.37 4.20 10.24
N SER A 97 -7.61 3.87 10.51
CA SER A 97 -8.03 2.57 11.06
C SER A 97 -9.49 2.31 10.72
N VAL A 98 -9.97 1.11 11.04
CA VAL A 98 -11.40 0.76 10.89
C VAL A 98 -12.30 1.74 11.64
N SER A 99 -11.93 2.10 12.88
CA SER A 99 -12.69 3.07 13.67
C SER A 99 -12.48 4.52 13.23
N GLY A 100 -11.30 4.85 12.71
CA GLY A 100 -10.97 6.19 12.22
C GLY A 100 -11.64 6.51 10.89
N PHE A 101 -11.89 5.49 10.06
CA PHE A 101 -12.53 5.62 8.73
C PHE A 101 -13.71 4.65 8.60
N PRO A 102 -14.75 4.76 9.42
CA PRO A 102 -15.92 3.91 9.29
C PRO A 102 -16.61 4.12 7.94
N ALA A 103 -17.38 3.12 7.49
CA ALA A 103 -18.18 3.25 6.29
C ALA A 103 -19.05 4.50 6.32
N GLY A 104 -19.14 5.21 5.21
CA GLY A 104 -19.82 6.49 5.10
C GLY A 104 -18.94 7.71 5.37
N THR A 105 -17.68 7.53 5.80
CA THR A 105 -16.71 8.64 5.90
C THR A 105 -16.44 9.20 4.51
N ILE A 106 -16.55 10.52 4.36
CA ILE A 106 -16.15 11.23 3.14
C ILE A 106 -14.70 11.69 3.33
N PHE A 107 -13.87 11.47 2.33
CA PHE A 107 -12.46 11.83 2.39
C PHE A 107 -11.89 12.11 1.01
N THR A 108 -10.77 12.81 0.98
CA THR A 108 -9.97 13.02 -0.22
C THR A 108 -8.67 12.24 -0.11
N VAL A 109 -8.28 11.58 -1.19
CA VAL A 109 -7.03 10.83 -1.29
C VAL A 109 -6.44 10.96 -2.69
N SER A 110 -5.12 11.10 -2.75
CA SER A 110 -4.36 10.94 -3.98
C SER A 110 -3.67 9.58 -4.00
N LEU A 111 -3.57 8.99 -5.17
CA LEU A 111 -2.96 7.67 -5.33
C LEU A 111 -2.28 7.52 -6.70
N HIS A 112 -1.27 6.67 -6.75
CA HIS A 112 -0.71 6.14 -7.97
C HIS A 112 -1.53 4.90 -8.39
N PRO A 113 -2.19 4.91 -9.56
CA PRO A 113 -3.05 3.79 -9.96
C PRO A 113 -2.24 2.53 -10.30
N LEU A 114 -2.90 1.38 -10.26
CA LEU A 114 -2.33 0.15 -10.80
C LEU A 114 -2.11 0.27 -12.31
N ARG A 115 -0.98 -0.23 -12.81
CA ARG A 115 -0.68 -0.31 -14.25
C ARG A 115 -1.62 -1.24 -15.00
N SER A 116 -2.22 -2.21 -14.31
CA SER A 116 -3.22 -3.12 -14.86
C SER A 116 -4.53 -2.44 -15.26
N GLY A 117 -4.78 -1.23 -14.75
CA GLY A 117 -6.04 -0.51 -14.97
C GLY A 117 -7.17 -0.91 -14.01
N GLU A 118 -6.92 -1.84 -13.08
CA GLU A 118 -7.88 -2.16 -12.03
C GLU A 118 -8.10 -0.95 -11.11
N PHE A 119 -9.26 -0.89 -10.48
CA PHE A 119 -9.66 0.23 -9.60
C PHE A 119 -8.95 0.15 -8.25
N ALA A 120 -7.63 0.29 -8.28
CA ALA A 120 -6.81 0.31 -7.09
C ALA A 120 -5.55 1.15 -7.30
N GLY A 121 -4.89 1.53 -6.19
CA GLY A 121 -3.64 2.25 -6.23
C GLY A 121 -2.97 2.38 -4.87
N ALA A 122 -1.71 2.80 -4.88
CA ALA A 122 -0.96 3.12 -3.68
C ALA A 122 -1.18 4.60 -3.31
N ARG A 123 -1.44 4.87 -2.04
CA ARG A 123 -1.59 6.23 -1.54
C ARG A 123 -0.36 7.07 -1.86
N GLU A 124 -0.61 8.28 -2.34
CA GLU A 124 0.38 9.33 -2.48
C GLU A 124 0.02 10.52 -1.60
N GLY A 125 0.97 10.99 -0.80
CA GLY A 125 0.81 12.19 0.00
C GLY A 125 -0.21 12.09 1.12
N ALA A 126 -0.82 13.23 1.44
CA ALA A 126 -1.77 13.36 2.54
C ALA A 126 -3.14 12.75 2.20
N LEU A 127 -3.87 12.38 3.25
CA LEU A 127 -5.24 11.93 3.18
C LEU A 127 -6.06 12.87 4.08
N TYR A 128 -7.12 13.42 3.56
CA TYR A 128 -7.93 14.41 4.24
C TYR A 128 -9.34 13.88 4.48
N LYS A 129 -9.74 13.83 5.75
CA LYS A 129 -11.11 13.53 6.11
C LYS A 129 -11.95 14.80 5.99
N CYS A 130 -13.02 14.75 5.22
CA CYS A 130 -13.95 15.86 5.13
C CYS A 130 -14.72 16.05 6.45
N PRO A 131 -15.29 17.22 6.72
CA PRO A 131 -16.21 17.42 7.83
C PRO A 131 -17.32 16.37 7.80
N VAL A 132 -17.78 15.98 8.99
CA VAL A 132 -18.70 14.84 9.15
C VAL A 132 -19.87 14.91 8.18
N LYS A 133 -19.97 13.92 7.28
CA LYS A 133 -21.03 13.73 6.30
C LYS A 133 -21.30 14.93 5.37
N THR A 134 -20.35 15.85 5.27
CA THR A 134 -20.49 17.02 4.41
C THR A 134 -19.51 16.89 3.24
N PRO A 135 -19.97 16.61 2.03
CA PRO A 135 -19.10 16.61 0.86
C PRO A 135 -18.63 18.05 0.56
N PRO A 136 -17.47 18.22 -0.07
CA PRO A 136 -17.01 19.53 -0.54
C PRO A 136 -17.93 20.04 -1.67
N ALA A 137 -17.75 21.29 -2.07
CA ALA A 137 -18.44 21.84 -3.23
C ALA A 137 -18.09 21.07 -4.52
N ALA A 138 -18.93 21.18 -5.54
CA ALA A 138 -18.71 20.55 -6.84
C ALA A 138 -17.31 20.85 -7.39
N GLY A 139 -16.62 19.82 -7.88
CA GLY A 139 -15.27 19.90 -8.40
C GLY A 139 -14.17 20.16 -7.36
N LYS A 140 -14.51 20.28 -6.08
CA LYS A 140 -13.54 20.52 -4.99
C LYS A 140 -13.20 19.23 -4.26
N HIS A 141 -12.12 19.31 -3.49
CA HIS A 141 -11.63 18.27 -2.57
C HIS A 141 -11.61 18.83 -1.15
N CYS A 142 -11.55 17.94 -0.17
CA CYS A 142 -11.28 18.32 1.21
C CYS A 142 -9.77 18.49 1.41
N ASP A 143 -9.35 19.43 2.21
CA ASP A 143 -7.98 19.83 2.56
C ASP A 143 -7.83 20.07 4.07
#